data_5ec078b35301c275d358f067f51f16b5
#
_entry.id   5ec078b35301c275d358f067f51f16b5
#
_cell.length_a   1.000
_cell.length_b   1.000
_cell.length_c   1.000
_cell.angle_alpha   90.00
_cell.angle_beta   90.00
_cell.angle_gamma   90.00
#
_symmetry.space_group_name_H-M   'P 1'
#
loop_
_entity.id
_entity.type
_entity.pdbx_description
1 polymer ?
#
loop_
_entity_poly.entity_id
_entity_poly.type
_entity_poly.pdbx_seq_one_letter_code
_entity_poly.pdbx_strand_id
1 'polypeptide(L)'
;MPAPATHDAYLASMTAEHRKLLEAFRIRLAAMLPDAEEVIAYAMPVYRLAGKVAAGYAGWVKHCSFYPHSGNIIPLFMDEIKALGFGHTKSAVHFTATKPIPDDLPTRMLAARRMEIFKP
;
A
#
# COMPACT_ATOMS: atom_id res chain seq x y z
N MET A 1 17.60 3.15 16.42
CA MET A 1 16.21 2.75 16.71
C MET A 1 15.95 1.40 16.09
N PRO A 2 15.41 0.45 16.82
CA PRO A 2 15.02 -0.81 16.20
C PRO A 2 13.88 -0.58 15.18
N ALA A 3 13.83 -1.40 14.14
CA ALA A 3 12.75 -1.35 13.19
C ALA A 3 11.44 -1.72 13.89
N PRO A 4 10.31 -1.12 13.49
CA PRO A 4 9.02 -1.50 14.07
C PRO A 4 8.70 -2.96 13.77
N ALA A 5 8.07 -3.64 14.72
CA ALA A 5 7.74 -5.05 14.60
C ALA A 5 6.29 -5.27 14.14
N THR A 6 5.44 -4.25 14.20
CA THR A 6 4.02 -4.35 13.88
C THR A 6 3.54 -3.12 13.12
N HIS A 7 2.37 -3.24 12.47
CA HIS A 7 1.72 -2.09 11.84
C HIS A 7 1.44 -1.01 12.88
N ASP A 8 0.97 -1.38 14.08
CA ASP A 8 0.70 -0.41 15.15
C ASP A 8 1.95 0.39 15.52
N ALA A 9 3.07 -0.29 15.69
CA ALA A 9 4.34 0.36 16.05
C ALA A 9 4.82 1.29 14.92
N TYR A 10 4.68 0.87 13.67
CA TYR A 10 5.05 1.69 12.53
C TYR A 10 4.23 2.97 12.50
N LEU A 11 2.90 2.84 12.62
CA LEU A 11 2.00 3.99 12.58
C LEU A 11 2.24 4.94 13.75
N ALA A 12 2.58 4.41 14.93
CA ALA A 12 2.89 5.23 16.08
C ALA A 12 4.11 6.12 15.87
N SER A 13 5.02 5.74 14.96
CA SER A 13 6.21 6.52 14.65
C SER A 13 5.98 7.64 13.64
N MET A 14 4.79 7.69 13.02
CA MET A 14 4.46 8.68 12.00
C MET A 14 4.01 10.01 12.63
N THR A 15 4.06 11.10 11.84
CA THR A 15 3.44 12.36 12.23
C THR A 15 1.93 12.13 12.40
N ALA A 16 1.27 13.02 13.15
CA ALA A 16 -0.17 12.89 13.39
C ALA A 16 -0.97 12.88 12.08
N GLU A 17 -0.59 13.71 11.11
CA GLU A 17 -1.26 13.78 9.81
C GLU A 17 -1.11 12.48 9.03
N HIS A 18 0.13 11.98 8.91
CA HIS A 18 0.39 10.74 8.18
C HIS A 18 -0.19 9.53 8.90
N ARG A 19 -0.16 9.52 10.24
CA ARG A 19 -0.75 8.44 11.01
C ARG A 19 -2.24 8.33 10.74
N LYS A 20 -2.96 9.45 10.79
CA LYS A 20 -4.39 9.45 10.52
C LYS A 20 -4.70 8.96 9.11
N LEU A 21 -3.97 9.44 8.12
CA LEU A 21 -4.14 9.04 6.72
C LEU A 21 -3.87 7.55 6.54
N LEU A 22 -2.77 7.05 7.09
CA LEU A 22 -2.37 5.65 6.95
C LEU A 22 -3.23 4.70 7.78
N GLU A 23 -3.72 5.12 8.94
CA GLU A 23 -4.65 4.30 9.72
C GLU A 23 -5.93 4.04 8.94
N ALA A 24 -6.46 5.08 8.28
CA ALA A 24 -7.62 4.94 7.43
C ALA A 24 -7.33 4.01 6.24
N PHE A 25 -6.17 4.17 5.63
CA PHE A 25 -5.75 3.33 4.50
C PHE A 25 -5.56 1.87 4.92
N ARG A 26 -4.97 1.65 6.09
CA ARG A 26 -4.79 0.30 6.67
C ARG A 26 -6.13 -0.43 6.77
N ILE A 27 -7.15 0.26 7.28
CA ILE A 27 -8.49 -0.34 7.42
C ILE A 27 -9.04 -0.73 6.06
N ARG A 28 -8.86 0.11 5.05
CA ARG A 28 -9.32 -0.16 3.69
C ARG A 28 -8.60 -1.35 3.07
N LEU A 29 -7.28 -1.40 3.21
CA LEU A 29 -6.50 -2.54 2.70
C LEU A 29 -6.86 -3.84 3.40
N ALA A 30 -7.08 -3.81 4.70
CA ALA A 30 -7.51 -5.00 5.44
C ALA A 30 -8.86 -5.52 4.94
N ALA A 31 -9.77 -4.60 4.57
CA ALA A 31 -11.07 -4.97 4.00
C ALA A 31 -10.93 -5.57 2.60
N MET A 32 -9.95 -5.10 1.82
CA MET A 32 -9.68 -5.62 0.47
C MET A 32 -8.97 -6.97 0.50
N LEU A 33 -8.21 -7.24 1.58
CA LEU A 33 -7.39 -8.44 1.72
C LEU A 33 -7.72 -9.14 3.06
N PRO A 34 -8.97 -9.61 3.25
CA PRO A 34 -9.37 -10.16 4.55
C PRO A 34 -8.66 -11.46 4.92
N ASP A 35 -8.09 -12.15 3.94
CA ASP A 35 -7.34 -13.39 4.13
C ASP A 35 -5.83 -13.17 4.24
N ALA A 36 -5.36 -11.93 4.25
CA ALA A 36 -3.94 -11.62 4.36
C ALA A 36 -3.53 -11.39 5.80
N GLU A 37 -2.25 -11.60 6.06
CA GLU A 37 -1.62 -11.42 7.35
C GLU A 37 -0.87 -10.08 7.38
N GLU A 38 -1.09 -9.26 8.42
CA GLU A 38 -0.34 -8.02 8.59
C GLU A 38 1.04 -8.33 9.20
N VAL A 39 2.09 -7.99 8.47
CA VAL A 39 3.48 -8.20 8.93
C VAL A 39 4.33 -7.00 8.55
N ILE A 40 5.58 -6.97 8.99
CA ILE A 40 6.56 -5.98 8.55
C ILE A 40 7.55 -6.69 7.63
N ALA A 41 7.76 -6.11 6.44
CA ALA A 41 8.78 -6.56 5.50
C ALA A 41 9.30 -5.32 4.77
N TYR A 42 10.54 -5.35 4.33
CA TYR A 42 11.18 -4.20 3.66
C TYR A 42 11.10 -2.93 4.51
N ALA A 43 11.15 -3.08 5.85
CA ALA A 43 11.02 -2.00 6.83
C ALA A 43 9.71 -1.23 6.73
N MET A 44 8.63 -1.85 6.23
CA MET A 44 7.31 -1.21 6.11
C MET A 44 6.17 -2.18 6.43
N PRO A 45 4.98 -1.65 6.73
CA PRO A 45 3.79 -2.49 6.92
C PRO A 45 3.36 -3.11 5.60
N VAL A 46 3.21 -4.42 5.59
CA VAL A 46 2.77 -5.16 4.40
C VAL A 46 1.69 -6.18 4.77
N TYR A 47 1.02 -6.68 3.73
CA TYR A 47 0.01 -7.73 3.83
C TYR A 47 0.53 -8.94 3.08
N ARG A 48 0.71 -10.04 3.82
CA ARG A 48 1.21 -11.30 3.25
C ARG A 48 0.04 -12.23 2.97
N LEU A 49 -0.03 -12.73 1.73
CA LEU A 49 -1.11 -13.56 1.26
C LEU A 49 -0.51 -14.81 0.62
N ALA A 50 -0.87 -15.98 1.13
CA ALA A 50 -0.34 -17.26 0.65
C ALA A 50 1.20 -17.27 0.61
N GLY A 51 1.82 -16.67 1.62
CA GLY A 51 3.28 -16.61 1.74
C GLY A 51 3.97 -15.55 0.89
N LYS A 52 3.21 -14.73 0.16
CA LYS A 52 3.76 -13.67 -0.69
C LYS A 52 3.26 -12.30 -0.25
N VAL A 53 4.11 -11.28 -0.39
CA VAL A 53 3.70 -9.91 -0.07
C VAL A 53 2.77 -9.40 -1.17
N ALA A 54 1.53 -9.10 -0.79
CA ALA A 54 0.49 -8.69 -1.73
C ALA A 54 0.33 -7.17 -1.81
N ALA A 55 0.60 -6.46 -0.72
CA ALA A 55 0.39 -5.02 -0.65
C ALA A 55 1.21 -4.45 0.50
N GLY A 56 1.44 -3.14 0.47
CA GLY A 56 2.08 -2.44 1.56
C GLY A 56 1.83 -0.96 1.48
N TYR A 57 2.18 -0.24 2.54
CA TYR A 57 2.09 1.20 2.58
C TYR A 57 3.27 1.76 3.38
N ALA A 58 3.56 3.03 3.16
CA ALA A 58 4.64 3.71 3.89
C ALA A 58 4.35 5.19 4.00
N GLY A 59 4.86 5.81 5.06
CA GLY A 59 4.82 7.27 5.22
C GLY A 59 6.22 7.83 5.02
N TRP A 60 6.30 8.86 4.18
CA TRP A 60 7.53 9.58 3.89
C TRP A 60 7.38 11.04 4.34
N VAL A 61 8.40 11.84 4.19
CA VAL A 61 8.37 13.23 4.69
C VAL A 61 7.22 14.02 4.05
N LYS A 62 7.05 13.92 2.73
CA LYS A 62 6.11 14.76 1.98
C LYS A 62 4.89 14.02 1.45
N HIS A 63 4.84 12.70 1.58
CA HIS A 63 3.74 11.90 1.02
C HIS A 63 3.67 10.55 1.70
N CYS A 64 2.58 9.84 1.44
CA CYS A 64 2.45 8.42 1.75
C CYS A 64 2.47 7.63 0.44
N SER A 65 2.73 6.35 0.53
CA SER A 65 2.83 5.48 -0.65
C SER A 65 2.05 4.20 -0.47
N PHE A 66 1.47 3.72 -1.57
CA PHE A 66 0.88 2.40 -1.68
C PHE A 66 1.73 1.55 -2.61
N TYR A 67 2.04 0.32 -2.17
CA TYR A 67 2.88 -0.63 -2.92
C TYR A 67 2.09 -1.90 -3.21
N PRO A 68 1.82 -2.24 -4.49
CA PRO A 68 1.23 -3.55 -4.82
C PRO A 68 2.25 -4.70 -4.78
N HIS A 69 3.52 -4.40 -4.52
CA HIS A 69 4.61 -5.37 -4.36
C HIS A 69 4.77 -6.34 -5.55
N SER A 70 4.61 -5.80 -6.76
CA SER A 70 4.88 -6.53 -8.00
C SER A 70 5.30 -5.53 -9.06
N GLY A 71 6.38 -5.81 -9.75
CA GLY A 71 6.88 -4.97 -10.84
C GLY A 71 5.95 -4.91 -12.04
N ASN A 72 4.91 -5.75 -12.08
CA ASN A 72 3.97 -5.82 -13.21
C ASN A 72 2.70 -5.02 -12.99
N ILE A 73 2.38 -4.62 -11.76
CA ILE A 73 1.09 -4.01 -11.44
C ILE A 73 1.05 -2.53 -11.80
N ILE A 74 2.02 -1.74 -11.34
CA ILE A 74 2.03 -0.30 -11.63
C ILE A 74 2.00 -0.03 -13.14
N PRO A 75 2.77 -0.73 -13.99
CA PRO A 75 2.69 -0.50 -15.43
C PRO A 75 1.31 -0.71 -16.02
N LEU A 76 0.52 -1.67 -15.50
CA LEU A 76 -0.84 -1.91 -16.00
C LEU A 76 -1.77 -0.72 -15.77
N PHE A 77 -1.51 0.07 -14.73
CA PHE A 77 -2.36 1.20 -14.34
C PHE A 77 -1.71 2.56 -14.57
N MET A 78 -0.56 2.58 -15.27
CA MET A 78 0.25 3.79 -15.40
C MET A 78 -0.52 4.94 -16.05
N ASP A 79 -1.25 4.68 -17.12
CA ASP A 79 -2.00 5.73 -17.80
C ASP A 79 -3.07 6.32 -16.89
N GLU A 80 -3.74 5.47 -16.13
CA GLU A 80 -4.76 5.91 -15.17
C GLU A 80 -4.14 6.70 -14.03
N ILE A 81 -3.01 6.26 -13.50
CA ILE A 81 -2.30 6.95 -12.41
C ILE A 81 -1.91 8.35 -12.87
N LYS A 82 -1.38 8.47 -14.09
CA LYS A 82 -1.01 9.77 -14.67
C LYS A 82 -2.23 10.65 -14.90
N ALA A 83 -3.31 10.07 -15.42
CA ALA A 83 -4.55 10.82 -15.70
C ALA A 83 -5.15 11.36 -14.40
N LEU A 84 -5.06 10.62 -13.30
CA LEU A 84 -5.53 11.06 -12.00
C LEU A 84 -4.58 12.05 -11.32
N GLY A 85 -3.37 12.21 -11.85
CA GLY A 85 -2.42 13.18 -11.34
C GLY A 85 -1.66 12.76 -10.09
N PHE A 86 -1.58 11.46 -9.81
CA PHE A 86 -0.80 10.98 -8.66
C PHE A 86 0.68 10.90 -8.98
N GLY A 87 1.51 11.28 -8.00
CA GLY A 87 2.93 10.95 -8.05
C GLY A 87 3.11 9.44 -7.98
N HIS A 88 4.18 8.94 -8.55
CA HIS A 88 4.38 7.50 -8.61
C HIS A 88 5.84 7.16 -8.89
N THR A 89 6.20 5.89 -8.61
CA THR A 89 7.44 5.28 -9.05
C THR A 89 7.08 4.01 -9.81
N LYS A 90 8.07 3.22 -10.18
CA LYS A 90 7.83 1.91 -10.82
C LYS A 90 7.10 0.94 -9.90
N SER A 91 7.13 1.18 -8.58
CA SER A 91 6.60 0.25 -7.60
C SER A 91 5.56 0.86 -6.66
N ALA A 92 5.26 2.15 -6.77
CA ALA A 92 4.40 2.82 -5.79
C ALA A 92 3.55 3.91 -6.40
N VAL A 93 2.38 4.13 -5.79
CA VAL A 93 1.54 5.32 -6.02
C VAL A 93 1.65 6.19 -4.78
N HIS A 94 1.90 7.49 -4.97
CA HIS A 94 2.06 8.45 -3.88
C HIS A 94 0.74 9.20 -3.65
N PHE A 95 0.39 9.41 -2.39
CA PHE A 95 -0.83 10.14 -2.03
C PHE A 95 -0.60 10.98 -0.77
N THR A 96 -1.50 11.93 -0.54
CA THR A 96 -1.44 12.83 0.61
C THR A 96 -2.83 12.99 1.21
N ALA A 97 -2.92 13.68 2.35
CA ALA A 97 -4.21 13.96 2.98
C ALA A 97 -5.11 14.83 2.08
N THR A 98 -4.50 15.71 1.28
CA THR A 98 -5.26 16.58 0.36
C THR A 98 -5.57 15.90 -0.97
N LYS A 99 -4.87 14.81 -1.28
CA LYS A 99 -5.12 14.02 -2.49
C LYS A 99 -5.03 12.54 -2.11
N PRO A 100 -6.03 12.02 -1.39
CA PRO A 100 -6.03 10.61 -1.01
C PRO A 100 -6.27 9.71 -2.21
N ILE A 101 -5.76 8.49 -2.14
CA ILE A 101 -5.97 7.52 -3.20
C ILE A 101 -7.42 7.00 -3.11
N PRO A 102 -8.19 7.00 -4.21
CA PRO A 102 -9.56 6.48 -4.17
C PRO A 102 -9.55 4.95 -4.03
N ASP A 103 -10.55 4.39 -3.36
CA ASP A 103 -10.62 2.94 -3.08
C ASP A 103 -10.61 2.09 -4.35
N ASP A 104 -11.21 2.59 -5.41
CA ASP A 104 -11.34 1.87 -6.67
C ASP A 104 -9.98 1.47 -7.25
N LEU A 105 -9.00 2.37 -7.18
CA LEU A 105 -7.70 2.11 -7.79
C LEU A 105 -6.94 0.98 -7.07
N PRO A 106 -6.69 1.02 -5.75
CA PRO A 106 -6.02 -0.10 -5.11
C PRO A 106 -6.84 -1.39 -5.14
N THR A 107 -8.17 -1.31 -5.14
CA THR A 107 -9.03 -2.50 -5.26
C THR A 107 -8.73 -3.25 -6.55
N ARG A 108 -8.66 -2.54 -7.68
CA ARG A 108 -8.38 -3.16 -8.98
C ARG A 108 -6.93 -3.63 -9.09
N MET A 109 -6.00 -2.86 -8.51
CA MET A 109 -4.59 -3.23 -8.49
C MET A 109 -4.38 -4.51 -7.67
N LEU A 110 -5.05 -4.62 -6.53
CA LEU A 110 -4.95 -5.81 -5.68
C LEU A 110 -5.64 -7.01 -6.31
N ALA A 111 -6.72 -6.80 -7.06
CA ALA A 111 -7.33 -7.89 -7.83
C ALA A 111 -6.33 -8.48 -8.83
N ALA A 112 -5.60 -7.62 -9.54
CA ALA A 112 -4.55 -8.06 -10.46
C ALA A 112 -3.42 -8.78 -9.71
N ARG A 113 -3.03 -8.25 -8.54
CA ARG A 113 -1.98 -8.88 -7.73
C ARG A 113 -2.39 -10.26 -7.23
N ARG A 114 -3.65 -10.42 -6.79
CA ARG A 114 -4.17 -11.73 -6.34
C ARG A 114 -4.11 -12.74 -7.48
N MET A 115 -4.41 -12.33 -8.70
CA MET A 115 -4.30 -13.22 -9.86
C MET A 115 -2.87 -13.71 -10.06
N GLU A 116 -1.87 -12.84 -9.84
CA GLU A 116 -0.47 -13.27 -9.91
C GLU A 116 -0.13 -14.29 -8.83
N ILE A 117 -0.57 -14.01 -7.60
CA ILE A 117 -0.25 -14.86 -6.44
C ILE A 117 -0.87 -16.25 -6.57
N PHE A 118 -2.12 -16.33 -7.04
CA PHE A 118 -2.87 -17.57 -7.12
C PHE A 118 -2.88 -18.18 -8.52
N LYS A 119 -2.08 -17.66 -9.42
CA LYS A 119 -1.96 -18.20 -10.75
C LYS A 119 -1.39 -19.62 -10.68
N PRO A 120 -2.02 -20.61 -11.34
CA PRO A 120 -1.52 -21.99 -11.36
C PRO A 120 -0.18 -22.12 -12.09
#